data_587157774f74e05e0bf39a8ac2d34f72
#
_entry.id   587157774f74e05e0bf39a8ac2d34f72
#
_cell.length_a   1.000
_cell.length_b   1.000
_cell.length_c   1.000
_cell.angle_alpha   90.00
_cell.angle_beta   90.00
_cell.angle_gamma   90.00
#
_symmetry.space_group_name_H-M   'P 1'
#
loop_
_entity.id
_entity.type
_entity.pdbx_description
1 polymer ?
#
loop_
_entity_poly.entity_id
_entity_poly.type
_entity_poly.pdbx_seq_one_letter_code
_entity_poly.pdbx_strand_id
1 'polypeptide(L)'
;MTGFDRAERRGMNAWLIALGILGLLSGVGAFWVASHATLHQSKIPSPALALLVGWSLLGCGLLSWQARPDNRLGPVMVLTGFAWFASVLQEGNGPAVATIGGVFSVLYLAGFLYLGLSFPSGRLPTVLDRALMIAAIGLVTVVQLTWLLVFDPRSGCDRCSANLLVVHRDDALANWLVQFQRIAGLAVIVVTVGLLAVRLVRASRPQRRAVIPVLLAGIVALTALAASVAADAMGAAHRDVYGRVAGYAFAVVPVAVLVAFLQRRLARGAVAGLVVELGEPRAAVGLGEALARALGDPSLSVGYWFPAESRYVDADGKPVELPEPGSDRMATVVERAGQPVAVLIHDPALQDNAELVESVCAAAGLTLENERLQAELRARLAELQASRARLVEATEAERRRIERDLHDGTQQRLVSIAISLGLLESKMPLGVAQAGPIVHETRESLMAALAELRELTQGIHPTILTERGLSAALDELCHRAALPAHLQVDLDQRLPDQVESAAYFLVSEALTNAAKHSHASEVRVSAAYAGGSLSVEVTDDGIGGAAVGGGTGLRGLTDRVEALGGTLTVSSPLGRGTTVRAEFPCA
;
A
#
# COMPACT_ATOMS: atom_id res chain seq x y z
N MET A 1 25.84 19.04 -8.23
CA MET A 1 26.48 19.57 -7.00
C MET A 1 27.54 20.58 -7.42
N THR A 2 27.22 21.83 -7.32
CA THR A 2 28.07 22.97 -7.72
C THR A 2 29.20 23.17 -6.71
N GLY A 3 30.34 23.77 -7.15
CA GLY A 3 31.51 24.00 -6.30
C GLY A 3 31.25 24.88 -5.06
N PHE A 4 30.16 25.64 -5.05
CA PHE A 4 29.70 26.48 -3.95
C PHE A 4 29.26 25.60 -2.73
N ASP A 5 28.54 24.52 -2.97
CA ASP A 5 28.04 23.57 -1.94
C ASP A 5 29.19 22.84 -1.19
N ARG A 6 30.32 22.60 -1.86
CA ARG A 6 31.52 21.97 -1.26
C ARG A 6 32.31 22.92 -0.35
N ALA A 7 32.35 24.21 -0.68
CA ALA A 7 33.07 25.21 0.12
C ALA A 7 32.31 25.46 1.45
N GLU A 8 30.99 25.60 1.39
CA GLU A 8 30.12 25.76 2.59
C GLU A 8 30.20 24.58 3.53
N ARG A 9 30.14 23.35 3.00
CA ARG A 9 30.28 22.10 3.81
C ARG A 9 31.67 21.97 4.45
N ARG A 10 32.73 22.42 3.78
CA ARG A 10 34.09 22.42 4.36
C ARG A 10 34.19 23.43 5.51
N GLY A 11 33.63 24.62 5.36
CA GLY A 11 33.57 25.62 6.42
C GLY A 11 32.78 25.12 7.65
N MET A 12 31.62 24.52 7.44
CA MET A 12 30.82 23.96 8.52
C MET A 12 31.55 22.84 9.27
N ASN A 13 32.22 21.92 8.58
CA ASN A 13 32.98 20.85 9.22
C ASN A 13 34.14 21.40 10.07
N ALA A 14 34.86 22.42 9.61
CA ALA A 14 35.94 23.07 10.37
C ALA A 14 35.41 23.71 11.66
N TRP A 15 34.25 24.37 11.61
CA TRP A 15 33.59 24.97 12.75
C TRP A 15 33.11 23.92 13.78
N LEU A 16 32.52 22.83 13.32
CA LEU A 16 32.09 21.71 14.20
C LEU A 16 33.28 21.03 14.87
N ILE A 17 34.42 20.89 14.17
CA ILE A 17 35.66 20.38 14.76
C ILE A 17 36.18 21.32 15.85
N ALA A 18 36.17 22.63 15.61
CA ALA A 18 36.58 23.61 16.60
C ALA A 18 35.71 23.57 17.85
N LEU A 19 34.38 23.46 17.69
CA LEU A 19 33.45 23.27 18.82
C LEU A 19 33.70 21.94 19.54
N GLY A 20 34.06 20.88 18.87
CA GLY A 20 34.43 19.60 19.46
C GLY A 20 35.68 19.71 20.33
N ILE A 21 36.72 20.37 19.81
CA ILE A 21 37.95 20.62 20.56
C ILE A 21 37.68 21.47 21.83
N LEU A 22 36.90 22.56 21.65
CA LEU A 22 36.50 23.42 22.75
C LEU A 22 35.69 22.63 23.81
N GLY A 23 34.81 21.74 23.38
CA GLY A 23 34.03 20.88 24.26
C GLY A 23 34.88 19.87 25.03
N LEU A 24 35.91 19.29 24.38
CA LEU A 24 36.88 18.44 25.09
C LEU A 24 37.64 19.20 26.16
N LEU A 25 38.15 20.39 25.82
CA LEU A 25 38.87 21.26 26.77
C LEU A 25 37.99 21.71 27.92
N SER A 26 36.72 22.06 27.66
CA SER A 26 35.75 22.45 28.69
C SER A 26 35.46 21.27 29.65
N GLY A 27 35.36 20.03 29.11
CA GLY A 27 35.18 18.84 29.92
C GLY A 27 36.39 18.55 30.83
N VAL A 28 37.62 18.63 30.28
CA VAL A 28 38.85 18.47 31.05
C VAL A 28 38.94 19.54 32.16
N GLY A 29 38.63 20.81 31.84
CA GLY A 29 38.58 21.89 32.80
C GLY A 29 37.54 21.66 33.92
N ALA A 30 36.33 21.24 33.55
CA ALA A 30 35.28 20.90 34.51
C ALA A 30 35.66 19.70 35.40
N PHE A 31 36.28 18.67 34.84
CA PHE A 31 36.80 17.54 35.60
C PHE A 31 37.88 17.97 36.59
N TRP A 32 38.81 18.83 36.16
CA TRP A 32 39.86 19.36 37.03
C TRP A 32 39.28 20.14 38.20
N VAL A 33 38.30 21.04 37.94
CA VAL A 33 37.60 21.80 38.98
C VAL A 33 36.88 20.87 39.95
N ALA A 34 36.08 19.92 39.46
CA ALA A 34 35.34 18.98 40.29
C ALA A 34 36.24 18.06 41.11
N SER A 35 37.43 17.66 40.61
CA SER A 35 38.39 16.79 41.29
C SER A 35 39.16 17.50 42.40
N HIS A 36 39.35 18.83 42.31
CA HIS A 36 40.07 19.65 43.27
C HIS A 36 39.15 20.46 44.18
N ALA A 37 37.83 20.24 44.08
CA ALA A 37 36.86 20.89 44.97
C ALA A 37 37.09 20.47 46.43
N THR A 38 37.39 21.43 47.26
CA THR A 38 37.66 21.19 48.72
C THR A 38 36.38 21.18 49.56
N LEU A 39 35.24 21.47 48.93
CA LEU A 39 33.94 21.57 49.59
C LEU A 39 33.27 20.20 49.71
N HIS A 40 32.97 19.79 50.95
CA HIS A 40 32.30 18.52 51.26
C HIS A 40 30.80 18.45 50.83
N GLN A 41 30.26 19.46 50.17
CA GLN A 41 28.87 19.55 49.72
C GLN A 41 28.76 19.63 48.18
N SER A 42 29.56 18.80 47.48
CA SER A 42 29.44 18.73 46.04
C SER A 42 28.03 18.35 45.63
N LYS A 43 27.37 19.20 44.82
CA LYS A 43 26.07 18.92 44.21
C LYS A 43 26.20 17.97 43.02
N ILE A 44 27.41 17.77 42.51
CA ILE A 44 27.70 16.87 41.43
C ILE A 44 28.16 15.53 42.00
N PRO A 45 27.43 14.44 41.74
CA PRO A 45 27.66 13.15 42.40
C PRO A 45 29.02 12.50 42.12
N SER A 46 29.69 12.83 41.03
CA SER A 46 31.07 12.45 40.73
C SER A 46 31.64 13.23 39.54
N PRO A 47 32.97 13.50 39.47
CA PRO A 47 33.61 14.12 38.30
C PRO A 47 33.39 13.32 37.01
N ALA A 48 33.34 11.98 37.10
CA ALA A 48 33.09 11.10 35.97
C ALA A 48 31.67 11.30 35.37
N LEU A 49 30.64 11.52 36.21
CA LEU A 49 29.30 11.81 35.77
C LEU A 49 29.21 13.17 35.07
N ALA A 50 29.97 14.16 35.54
CA ALA A 50 30.06 15.47 34.89
C ALA A 50 30.55 15.32 33.44
N LEU A 51 31.61 14.52 33.22
CA LEU A 51 32.12 14.22 31.88
C LEU A 51 31.11 13.45 31.01
N LEU A 52 30.51 12.41 31.61
CA LEU A 52 29.58 11.55 30.89
C LEU A 52 28.41 12.35 30.27
N VAL A 53 27.75 13.18 31.07
CA VAL A 53 26.62 14.00 30.61
C VAL A 53 27.08 15.07 29.63
N GLY A 54 28.14 15.81 29.91
CA GLY A 54 28.60 16.90 29.06
C GLY A 54 29.11 16.41 27.72
N TRP A 55 29.95 15.37 27.68
CA TRP A 55 30.47 14.84 26.42
C TRP A 55 29.43 14.07 25.62
N SER A 56 28.45 13.40 26.26
CA SER A 56 27.33 12.80 25.54
C SER A 56 26.47 13.85 24.83
N LEU A 57 26.19 15.00 25.50
CA LEU A 57 25.48 16.12 24.90
C LEU A 57 26.24 16.73 23.72
N LEU A 58 27.54 17.03 23.92
CA LEU A 58 28.38 17.61 22.88
C LEU A 58 28.59 16.67 21.70
N GLY A 59 28.97 15.41 21.95
CA GLY A 59 29.23 14.43 20.90
C GLY A 59 27.97 14.10 20.10
N CYS A 60 26.88 13.75 20.78
CA CYS A 60 25.60 13.49 20.11
C CYS A 60 25.04 14.76 19.43
N GLY A 61 25.24 15.94 20.04
CA GLY A 61 24.83 17.22 19.48
C GLY A 61 25.56 17.56 18.17
N LEU A 62 26.89 17.44 18.15
CA LEU A 62 27.71 17.69 16.96
C LEU A 62 27.38 16.71 15.84
N LEU A 63 27.24 15.42 16.13
CA LEU A 63 26.84 14.40 15.16
C LEU A 63 25.43 14.65 14.61
N SER A 64 24.49 15.05 15.47
CA SER A 64 23.13 15.40 15.07
C SER A 64 23.10 16.67 14.20
N TRP A 65 23.92 17.67 14.55
CA TRP A 65 24.04 18.91 13.78
C TRP A 65 24.64 18.67 12.39
N GLN A 66 25.71 17.89 12.33
CA GLN A 66 26.31 17.49 11.05
C GLN A 66 25.33 16.71 10.16
N ALA A 67 24.52 15.84 10.78
CA ALA A 67 23.56 15.01 10.04
C ALA A 67 22.35 15.80 9.52
N ARG A 68 21.90 16.86 10.26
CA ARG A 68 20.75 17.72 9.93
C ARG A 68 21.01 19.15 10.35
N PRO A 69 21.66 19.96 9.48
CA PRO A 69 21.99 21.35 9.78
C PRO A 69 20.77 22.23 10.08
N ASP A 70 19.63 21.94 9.44
CA ASP A 70 18.38 22.70 9.58
C ASP A 70 17.61 22.39 10.86
N ASN A 71 17.99 21.32 11.59
CA ASN A 71 17.32 20.94 12.82
C ASN A 71 18.00 21.56 14.04
N ARG A 72 17.24 22.30 14.83
CA ARG A 72 17.74 23.02 16.01
C ARG A 72 18.15 22.11 17.18
N LEU A 73 17.84 20.82 17.15
CA LEU A 73 18.19 19.88 18.25
C LEU A 73 19.71 19.76 18.41
N GLY A 74 20.47 19.63 17.34
CA GLY A 74 21.93 19.53 17.37
C GLY A 74 22.59 20.75 18.06
N PRO A 75 22.37 21.97 17.56
CA PRO A 75 22.88 23.19 18.21
C PRO A 75 22.47 23.33 19.68
N VAL A 76 21.21 23.04 20.03
CA VAL A 76 20.75 23.13 21.42
C VAL A 76 21.43 22.09 22.31
N MET A 77 21.65 20.85 21.82
CA MET A 77 22.43 19.85 22.58
C MET A 77 23.84 20.34 22.85
N VAL A 78 24.53 20.93 21.88
CA VAL A 78 25.86 21.49 22.03
C VAL A 78 25.87 22.62 23.07
N LEU A 79 24.94 23.57 22.98
CA LEU A 79 24.80 24.67 23.94
C LEU A 79 24.50 24.13 25.37
N THR A 80 23.62 23.13 25.45
CA THR A 80 23.29 22.47 26.74
C THR A 80 24.51 21.77 27.35
N GLY A 81 25.37 21.15 26.54
CA GLY A 81 26.61 20.53 26.96
C GLY A 81 27.62 21.55 27.53
N PHE A 82 27.76 22.70 26.88
CA PHE A 82 28.60 23.79 27.40
C PHE A 82 28.01 24.39 28.69
N ALA A 83 26.67 24.61 28.74
CA ALA A 83 26.01 25.08 29.97
C ALA A 83 26.17 24.08 31.13
N TRP A 84 26.14 22.78 30.84
CA TRP A 84 26.42 21.72 31.82
C TRP A 84 27.85 21.83 32.38
N PHE A 85 28.88 21.93 31.53
CA PHE A 85 30.26 22.10 31.99
C PHE A 85 30.45 23.41 32.72
N ALA A 86 29.81 24.49 32.30
CA ALA A 86 29.85 25.76 32.99
C ALA A 86 29.20 25.66 34.39
N SER A 87 28.15 24.86 34.57
CA SER A 87 27.53 24.66 35.87
C SER A 87 28.46 23.96 36.88
N VAL A 88 29.40 23.11 36.40
CA VAL A 88 30.38 22.44 37.25
C VAL A 88 31.33 23.45 37.91
N LEU A 89 31.59 24.61 37.30
CA LEU A 89 32.43 25.64 37.83
C LEU A 89 31.97 26.18 39.21
N GLN A 90 30.68 25.99 39.56
CA GLN A 90 30.19 26.37 40.91
C GLN A 90 30.91 25.64 42.05
N GLU A 91 31.52 24.47 41.78
CA GLU A 91 32.31 23.70 42.75
C GLU A 91 33.74 24.25 42.93
N GLY A 92 34.10 25.24 42.13
CA GLY A 92 35.47 25.82 42.14
C GLY A 92 35.80 26.59 43.40
N ASN A 93 37.08 26.49 43.84
CA ASN A 93 37.57 27.12 45.05
C ASN A 93 37.79 28.65 44.92
N GLY A 94 37.72 29.23 43.72
CA GLY A 94 37.91 30.66 43.44
C GLY A 94 36.59 31.41 43.34
N PRO A 95 36.46 32.64 43.90
CA PRO A 95 35.20 33.40 43.88
C PRO A 95 34.65 33.67 42.47
N ALA A 96 35.51 34.00 41.53
CA ALA A 96 35.11 34.26 40.15
C ALA A 96 34.58 32.99 39.45
N VAL A 97 35.28 31.86 39.62
CA VAL A 97 34.92 30.57 39.03
C VAL A 97 33.60 30.09 39.61
N ALA A 98 33.44 30.12 40.93
CA ALA A 98 32.22 29.72 41.59
C ALA A 98 31.01 30.60 41.22
N THR A 99 31.21 31.92 41.10
CA THR A 99 30.16 32.87 40.68
C THR A 99 29.70 32.59 39.24
N ILE A 100 30.64 32.40 38.30
CA ILE A 100 30.32 32.03 36.91
C ILE A 100 29.54 30.72 36.91
N GLY A 101 30.02 29.70 37.63
CA GLY A 101 29.31 28.43 37.76
C GLY A 101 27.90 28.58 38.32
N GLY A 102 27.70 29.46 39.29
CA GLY A 102 26.41 29.79 39.89
C GLY A 102 25.40 30.35 38.87
N VAL A 103 25.86 31.19 37.92
CA VAL A 103 25.00 31.71 36.83
C VAL A 103 24.51 30.58 35.93
N PHE A 104 25.34 29.60 35.63
CA PHE A 104 25.00 28.49 34.72
C PHE A 104 24.44 27.26 35.46
N SER A 105 24.36 27.29 36.78
CA SER A 105 24.09 26.12 37.63
C SER A 105 22.80 25.36 37.32
N VAL A 106 21.82 26.02 36.74
CA VAL A 106 20.50 25.43 36.38
C VAL A 106 20.13 25.66 34.90
N LEU A 107 20.95 26.37 34.13
CA LEU A 107 20.64 26.76 32.73
C LEU A 107 20.49 25.53 31.81
N TYR A 108 21.29 24.50 32.03
CA TYR A 108 21.23 23.25 31.24
C TYR A 108 19.85 22.57 31.32
N LEU A 109 19.07 22.79 32.40
CA LEU A 109 17.73 22.23 32.55
C LEU A 109 16.77 22.74 31.48
N ALA A 110 16.88 24.01 31.08
CA ALA A 110 16.10 24.57 29.97
C ALA A 110 16.43 23.87 28.64
N GLY A 111 17.71 23.52 28.42
CA GLY A 111 18.14 22.76 27.26
C GLY A 111 17.52 21.35 27.20
N PHE A 112 17.56 20.61 28.30
CA PHE A 112 16.92 19.29 28.38
C PHE A 112 15.42 19.36 28.20
N LEU A 113 14.76 20.36 28.78
CA LEU A 113 13.32 20.59 28.56
C LEU A 113 13.04 20.85 27.07
N TYR A 114 13.83 21.69 26.42
CA TYR A 114 13.69 21.97 25.00
C TYR A 114 13.83 20.68 24.18
N LEU A 115 14.83 19.85 24.46
CA LEU A 115 15.06 18.59 23.75
C LEU A 115 13.82 17.68 23.84
N GLY A 116 13.22 17.53 25.03
CA GLY A 116 12.02 16.73 25.23
C GLY A 116 10.79 17.28 24.48
N LEU A 117 10.55 18.60 24.58
CA LEU A 117 9.37 19.25 24.01
C LEU A 117 9.44 19.40 22.48
N SER A 118 10.64 19.61 21.91
CA SER A 118 10.82 19.89 20.47
C SER A 118 11.13 18.65 19.62
N PHE A 119 11.39 17.50 20.25
CA PHE A 119 11.67 16.27 19.51
C PHE A 119 10.40 15.74 18.83
N PRO A 120 10.45 15.28 17.54
CA PRO A 120 11.63 15.10 16.68
C PRO A 120 11.94 16.29 15.75
N SER A 121 11.05 17.28 15.62
CA SER A 121 11.11 18.34 14.61
C SER A 121 12.15 19.44 14.92
N GLY A 122 12.60 19.53 16.17
CA GLY A 122 13.44 20.63 16.64
C GLY A 122 12.70 21.98 16.76
N ARG A 123 11.38 21.96 16.73
CA ARG A 123 10.51 23.16 16.90
C ARG A 123 9.49 22.89 18.02
N LEU A 124 9.02 23.95 18.65
CA LEU A 124 7.97 23.88 19.67
C LEU A 124 6.61 24.04 18.99
N PRO A 125 5.85 22.94 18.76
CA PRO A 125 4.68 22.95 17.91
C PRO A 125 3.48 23.68 18.52
N THR A 126 3.28 23.57 19.85
CA THR A 126 2.09 24.09 20.51
C THR A 126 2.37 25.37 21.31
N VAL A 127 1.30 26.13 21.59
CA VAL A 127 1.36 27.31 22.47
C VAL A 127 1.80 26.89 23.89
N LEU A 128 1.35 25.72 24.35
CA LEU A 128 1.72 25.17 25.65
C LEU A 128 3.23 24.86 25.74
N ASP A 129 3.81 24.26 24.69
CA ASP A 129 5.26 24.01 24.64
C ASP A 129 6.06 25.31 24.78
N ARG A 130 5.62 26.36 24.08
CA ARG A 130 6.27 27.68 24.14
C ARG A 130 6.11 28.32 25.51
N ALA A 131 4.92 28.23 26.09
CA ALA A 131 4.67 28.77 27.44
C ALA A 131 5.51 28.06 28.50
N LEU A 132 5.60 26.72 28.47
CA LEU A 132 6.46 25.95 29.37
C LEU A 132 7.93 26.32 29.19
N MET A 133 8.38 26.52 27.95
CA MET A 133 9.76 26.92 27.66
C MET A 133 10.06 28.34 28.16
N ILE A 134 9.16 29.29 27.97
CA ILE A 134 9.29 30.66 28.51
C ILE A 134 9.33 30.65 30.03
N ALA A 135 8.46 29.89 30.70
CA ALA A 135 8.42 29.73 32.13
C ALA A 135 9.76 29.13 32.65
N ALA A 136 10.24 28.07 32.02
CA ALA A 136 11.51 27.43 32.37
C ALA A 136 12.69 28.39 32.19
N ILE A 137 12.78 29.12 31.06
CA ILE A 137 13.83 30.13 30.87
C ILE A 137 13.76 31.22 31.93
N GLY A 138 12.57 31.72 32.26
CA GLY A 138 12.38 32.70 33.33
C GLY A 138 12.89 32.19 34.68
N LEU A 139 12.58 30.93 35.03
CA LEU A 139 13.04 30.30 36.28
C LEU A 139 14.57 30.13 36.32
N VAL A 140 15.18 29.66 35.25
CA VAL A 140 16.62 29.35 35.24
C VAL A 140 17.51 30.57 34.95
N THR A 141 16.92 31.69 34.49
CA THR A 141 17.67 32.93 34.24
C THR A 141 17.30 34.03 35.24
N VAL A 142 16.04 34.52 35.18
CA VAL A 142 15.63 35.68 36.00
C VAL A 142 15.63 35.35 37.48
N VAL A 143 14.99 34.26 37.89
CA VAL A 143 14.95 33.88 39.33
C VAL A 143 16.34 33.52 39.83
N GLN A 144 17.13 32.78 39.02
CA GLN A 144 18.50 32.40 39.39
C GLN A 144 19.43 33.62 39.53
N LEU A 145 19.38 34.59 38.60
CA LEU A 145 20.18 35.81 38.71
C LEU A 145 19.75 36.65 39.90
N THR A 146 18.44 36.81 40.14
CA THR A 146 17.94 37.52 41.31
C THR A 146 18.42 36.87 42.63
N TRP A 147 18.43 35.51 42.68
CA TRP A 147 18.95 34.78 43.82
C TRP A 147 20.44 35.06 44.03
N LEU A 148 21.26 35.10 42.97
CA LEU A 148 22.70 35.41 43.08
C LEU A 148 22.97 36.85 43.56
N LEU A 149 22.06 37.80 43.32
CA LEU A 149 22.21 39.17 43.79
C LEU A 149 22.00 39.33 45.29
N VAL A 150 21.31 38.37 45.95
CA VAL A 150 20.95 38.45 47.37
C VAL A 150 21.58 37.36 48.25
N PHE A 151 22.12 36.29 47.63
CA PHE A 151 22.67 35.13 48.34
C PHE A 151 24.20 35.11 48.36
N ASP A 152 24.80 35.07 49.59
CA ASP A 152 26.23 34.81 49.77
C ASP A 152 26.45 33.43 50.42
N PRO A 153 27.12 32.48 49.77
CA PRO A 153 27.39 31.17 50.30
C PRO A 153 28.13 31.17 51.63
N ARG A 154 28.88 32.21 51.93
CA ARG A 154 29.62 32.38 53.21
C ARG A 154 28.71 32.53 54.41
N SER A 155 27.40 32.79 54.23
CA SER A 155 26.46 32.87 55.36
C SER A 155 26.25 31.55 56.11
N GLY A 156 26.50 30.42 55.47
CA GLY A 156 26.33 29.10 56.07
C GLY A 156 27.56 28.18 55.96
N CYS A 157 28.68 28.70 55.43
CA CYS A 157 29.88 27.89 55.18
C CYS A 157 31.15 28.77 55.15
N ASP A 158 31.98 28.71 56.17
CA ASP A 158 33.21 29.52 56.30
C ASP A 158 34.24 29.25 55.16
N ARG A 159 34.23 28.09 54.58
CA ARG A 159 35.15 27.68 53.50
C ARG A 159 34.58 27.87 52.08
N CYS A 160 33.33 28.33 51.96
CA CYS A 160 32.70 28.55 50.68
C CYS A 160 33.25 29.80 49.98
N SER A 161 33.38 29.74 48.65
CA SER A 161 33.79 30.86 47.81
C SER A 161 32.75 31.97 47.85
N ALA A 162 33.21 33.23 47.92
CA ALA A 162 32.35 34.40 47.89
C ALA A 162 31.61 34.47 46.55
N ASN A 163 30.36 34.90 46.56
CA ASN A 163 29.64 35.26 45.38
C ASN A 163 29.91 36.74 45.02
N LEU A 164 30.52 36.99 43.89
CA LEU A 164 30.91 38.33 43.44
C LEU A 164 29.76 39.22 42.95
N LEU A 165 28.57 38.63 42.70
CA LEU A 165 27.38 39.33 42.22
C LEU A 165 26.49 39.83 43.37
N VAL A 166 26.78 39.55 44.61
CA VAL A 166 25.95 39.99 45.75
C VAL A 166 25.94 41.50 45.82
N VAL A 167 24.76 42.10 45.68
CA VAL A 167 24.50 43.53 45.83
C VAL A 167 23.99 43.84 47.22
N HIS A 168 23.03 43.07 47.69
CA HIS A 168 22.45 43.20 49.00
C HIS A 168 22.16 41.79 49.55
N ARG A 169 22.69 41.52 50.74
CA ARG A 169 22.48 40.21 51.37
C ARG A 169 21.12 40.18 52.05
N ASP A 170 20.24 39.28 51.61
CA ASP A 170 18.93 38.99 52.22
C ASP A 170 18.67 37.47 52.20
N ASP A 171 18.98 36.83 53.31
CA ASP A 171 18.83 35.37 53.44
C ASP A 171 17.36 34.93 53.42
N ALA A 172 16.41 35.79 53.84
CA ALA A 172 14.97 35.48 53.79
C ALA A 172 14.45 35.46 52.34
N LEU A 173 14.78 36.50 51.55
CA LEU A 173 14.47 36.59 50.14
C LEU A 173 15.15 35.46 49.35
N ALA A 174 16.43 35.16 49.65
CA ALA A 174 17.17 34.09 49.01
C ALA A 174 16.48 32.72 49.22
N ASN A 175 16.06 32.41 50.45
CA ASN A 175 15.33 31.19 50.79
C ASN A 175 13.96 31.15 50.09
N TRP A 176 13.23 32.25 50.04
CA TRP A 176 11.95 32.35 49.34
C TRP A 176 12.12 32.07 47.84
N LEU A 177 13.13 32.67 47.20
CA LEU A 177 13.43 32.46 45.77
C LEU A 177 13.77 30.99 45.47
N VAL A 178 14.54 30.33 46.32
CA VAL A 178 14.84 28.89 46.16
C VAL A 178 13.59 28.04 46.28
N GLN A 179 12.72 28.31 47.28
CA GLN A 179 11.47 27.56 47.42
C GLN A 179 10.52 27.82 46.25
N PHE A 180 10.40 29.07 45.79
CA PHE A 180 9.65 29.42 44.62
C PHE A 180 10.17 28.68 43.37
N GLN A 181 11.50 28.69 43.14
CA GLN A 181 12.12 27.99 42.02
C GLN A 181 11.88 26.48 42.05
N ARG A 182 11.92 25.86 43.24
CA ARG A 182 11.63 24.44 43.46
C ARG A 182 10.19 24.10 43.11
N ILE A 183 9.22 24.84 43.65
CA ILE A 183 7.78 24.59 43.45
C ILE A 183 7.39 24.84 41.98
N ALA A 184 7.78 25.98 41.42
CA ALA A 184 7.49 26.34 40.07
C ALA A 184 8.19 25.39 39.06
N GLY A 185 9.44 25.02 39.34
CA GLY A 185 10.17 24.04 38.55
C GLY A 185 9.53 22.65 38.57
N LEU A 186 9.08 22.20 39.73
CA LEU A 186 8.34 20.94 39.87
C LEU A 186 7.03 20.96 39.08
N ALA A 187 6.29 22.07 39.14
CA ALA A 187 5.06 22.23 38.32
C ALA A 187 5.35 22.14 36.82
N VAL A 188 6.40 22.81 36.33
CA VAL A 188 6.82 22.71 34.91
C VAL A 188 7.19 21.26 34.55
N ILE A 189 7.92 20.56 35.43
CA ILE A 189 8.29 19.14 35.20
C ILE A 189 7.04 18.27 35.11
N VAL A 190 6.10 18.37 36.07
CA VAL A 190 4.89 17.54 36.10
C VAL A 190 4.04 17.74 34.85
N VAL A 191 3.83 19.00 34.47
CA VAL A 191 3.07 19.31 33.24
C VAL A 191 3.79 18.75 32.00
N THR A 192 5.12 18.89 31.94
CA THR A 192 5.92 18.36 30.83
C THR A 192 5.85 16.83 30.76
N VAL A 193 6.03 16.14 31.88
CA VAL A 193 5.91 14.67 31.95
C VAL A 193 4.54 14.20 31.49
N GLY A 194 3.45 14.86 31.91
CA GLY A 194 2.11 14.58 31.47
C GLY A 194 1.95 14.78 29.96
N LEU A 195 2.50 15.86 29.41
CA LEU A 195 2.47 16.14 27.98
C LEU A 195 3.24 15.09 27.17
N LEU A 196 4.45 14.71 27.61
CA LEU A 196 5.25 13.68 26.96
C LEU A 196 4.56 12.31 27.02
N ALA A 197 3.91 11.97 28.14
CA ALA A 197 3.14 10.75 28.29
C ALA A 197 1.94 10.72 27.31
N VAL A 198 1.20 11.81 27.19
CA VAL A 198 0.11 11.93 26.20
C VAL A 198 0.63 11.77 24.76
N ARG A 199 1.77 12.39 24.43
CA ARG A 199 2.41 12.23 23.12
C ARG A 199 2.81 10.78 22.85
N LEU A 200 3.34 10.10 23.88
CA LEU A 200 3.72 8.69 23.77
C LEU A 200 2.52 7.77 23.49
N VAL A 201 1.38 8.00 24.16
CA VAL A 201 0.15 7.21 23.96
C VAL A 201 -0.46 7.48 22.60
N ARG A 202 -0.47 8.74 22.15
CA ARG A 202 -1.06 9.15 20.86
C ARG A 202 -0.15 8.91 19.65
N ALA A 203 1.11 8.52 19.84
CA ALA A 203 2.03 8.25 18.76
C ALA A 203 1.53 7.09 17.88
N SER A 204 1.49 7.29 16.55
CA SER A 204 1.16 6.25 15.57
C SER A 204 2.21 5.13 15.54
N ARG A 205 1.84 3.95 14.98
CA ARG A 205 2.75 2.78 14.93
C ARG A 205 4.11 3.07 14.29
N PRO A 206 4.21 3.78 13.15
CA PRO A 206 5.51 4.10 12.55
C PRO A 206 6.30 5.12 13.37
N GLN A 207 5.64 6.10 14.02
CA GLN A 207 6.31 7.08 14.89
C GLN A 207 6.84 6.44 16.18
N ARG A 208 6.16 5.43 16.74
CA ARG A 208 6.53 4.80 17.99
C ARG A 208 7.98 4.33 18.02
N ARG A 209 8.44 3.65 16.97
CA ARG A 209 9.82 3.11 16.94
C ARG A 209 10.89 4.19 17.06
N ALA A 210 10.67 5.36 16.46
CA ALA A 210 11.66 6.44 16.45
C ALA A 210 11.54 7.38 17.65
N VAL A 211 10.34 7.53 18.25
CA VAL A 211 10.03 8.56 19.26
C VAL A 211 10.04 7.98 20.68
N ILE A 212 9.63 6.70 20.86
CA ILE A 212 9.57 6.04 22.16
C ILE A 212 10.88 6.15 22.94
N PRO A 213 12.08 5.84 22.42
CA PRO A 213 13.30 5.86 23.22
C PRO A 213 13.59 7.24 23.82
N VAL A 214 13.34 8.30 23.03
CA VAL A 214 13.62 9.68 23.47
C VAL A 214 12.60 10.17 24.49
N LEU A 215 11.30 9.91 24.24
CA LEU A 215 10.24 10.31 25.17
C LEU A 215 10.36 9.57 26.50
N LEU A 216 10.65 8.27 26.49
CA LEU A 216 10.87 7.48 27.70
C LEU A 216 12.10 7.98 28.46
N ALA A 217 13.23 8.21 27.78
CA ALA A 217 14.42 8.77 28.42
C ALA A 217 14.13 10.14 29.04
N GLY A 218 13.39 11.00 28.34
CA GLY A 218 12.96 12.31 28.85
C GLY A 218 12.03 12.20 30.06
N ILE A 219 11.02 11.32 30.02
CA ILE A 219 10.12 11.08 31.15
C ILE A 219 10.89 10.56 32.36
N VAL A 220 11.79 9.57 32.19
CA VAL A 220 12.60 9.01 33.26
C VAL A 220 13.53 10.07 33.86
N ALA A 221 14.19 10.88 33.01
CA ALA A 221 15.08 11.92 33.48
C ALA A 221 14.35 13.01 34.28
N LEU A 222 13.18 13.46 33.78
CA LEU A 222 12.37 14.47 34.45
C LEU A 222 11.74 13.95 35.78
N THR A 223 11.27 12.71 35.79
CA THR A 223 10.73 12.11 37.03
C THR A 223 11.82 11.87 38.07
N ALA A 224 13.02 11.45 37.66
CA ALA A 224 14.16 11.33 38.54
C ALA A 224 14.60 12.70 39.10
N LEU A 225 14.57 13.75 38.28
CA LEU A 225 14.82 15.12 38.71
C LEU A 225 13.77 15.59 39.72
N ALA A 226 12.50 15.36 39.46
CA ALA A 226 11.42 15.70 40.37
C ALA A 226 11.59 14.99 41.73
N ALA A 227 11.93 13.70 41.70
CA ALA A 227 12.22 12.94 42.94
C ALA A 227 13.43 13.49 43.69
N SER A 228 14.49 13.91 42.96
CA SER A 228 15.68 14.53 43.57
C SER A 228 15.34 15.87 44.25
N VAL A 229 14.58 16.74 43.56
CA VAL A 229 14.14 18.03 44.11
C VAL A 229 13.23 17.83 45.33
N ALA A 230 12.32 16.87 45.30
CA ALA A 230 11.43 16.56 46.42
C ALA A 230 12.21 15.97 47.61
N ALA A 231 13.16 15.06 47.38
CA ALA A 231 14.00 14.48 48.40
C ALA A 231 14.87 15.55 49.12
N ASP A 232 15.41 16.50 48.36
CA ASP A 232 16.17 17.63 48.91
C ASP A 232 15.27 18.56 49.73
N ALA A 233 14.06 18.86 49.25
CA ALA A 233 13.08 19.68 49.94
C ALA A 233 12.60 19.06 51.28
N MET A 234 12.48 17.72 51.32
CA MET A 234 12.07 16.96 52.51
C MET A 234 13.22 16.63 53.47
N GLY A 235 14.46 16.98 53.12
CA GLY A 235 15.63 16.62 53.90
C GLY A 235 15.89 15.11 54.01
N ALA A 236 15.55 14.35 52.96
CA ALA A 236 15.62 12.90 52.96
C ALA A 236 17.06 12.38 53.18
N ALA A 237 17.22 11.32 53.97
CA ALA A 237 18.51 10.75 54.33
C ALA A 237 19.38 10.31 53.15
N HIS A 238 18.77 9.97 52.02
CA HIS A 238 19.46 9.49 50.81
C HIS A 238 19.34 10.44 49.61
N ARG A 239 19.21 11.77 49.86
CA ARG A 239 19.07 12.78 48.79
C ARG A 239 20.14 12.68 47.71
N ASP A 240 21.38 12.32 48.06
CA ASP A 240 22.51 12.19 47.15
C ASP A 240 22.32 11.01 46.15
N VAL A 241 21.57 9.98 46.53
CA VAL A 241 21.24 8.86 45.67
C VAL A 241 20.27 9.33 44.56
N TYR A 242 19.24 10.10 44.93
CA TYR A 242 18.29 10.66 43.98
C TYR A 242 18.98 11.62 42.99
N GLY A 243 19.93 12.44 43.48
CA GLY A 243 20.73 13.31 42.61
C GLY A 243 21.58 12.53 41.61
N ARG A 244 22.23 11.43 42.04
CA ARG A 244 22.99 10.53 41.14
C ARG A 244 22.10 9.87 40.09
N VAL A 245 20.95 9.33 40.51
CA VAL A 245 19.99 8.70 39.60
C VAL A 245 19.52 9.70 38.52
N ALA A 246 19.16 10.92 38.92
CA ALA A 246 18.81 11.97 38.00
C ALA A 246 19.94 12.29 37.01
N GLY A 247 21.17 12.40 37.47
CA GLY A 247 22.34 12.66 36.65
C GLY A 247 22.56 11.56 35.58
N TYR A 248 22.52 10.29 35.98
CA TYR A 248 22.63 9.19 35.03
C TYR A 248 21.47 9.15 34.02
N ALA A 249 20.25 9.44 34.48
CA ALA A 249 19.08 9.52 33.58
C ALA A 249 19.24 10.63 32.51
N PHE A 250 19.81 11.79 32.90
CA PHE A 250 20.14 12.86 31.95
C PHE A 250 21.19 12.44 30.91
N ALA A 251 22.17 11.60 31.28
CA ALA A 251 23.18 11.11 30.35
C ALA A 251 22.58 10.22 29.25
N VAL A 252 21.45 9.56 29.50
CA VAL A 252 20.76 8.68 28.54
C VAL A 252 20.02 9.47 27.44
N VAL A 253 19.52 10.68 27.76
CA VAL A 253 18.70 11.48 26.83
C VAL A 253 19.42 11.78 25.50
N PRO A 254 20.67 12.34 25.50
CA PRO A 254 21.35 12.61 24.24
C PRO A 254 21.67 11.34 23.44
N VAL A 255 21.95 10.23 24.12
CA VAL A 255 22.18 8.93 23.47
C VAL A 255 20.89 8.44 22.79
N ALA A 256 19.75 8.55 23.47
CA ALA A 256 18.46 8.21 22.92
C ALA A 256 18.12 9.04 21.66
N VAL A 257 18.41 10.35 21.68
CA VAL A 257 18.26 11.24 20.52
C VAL A 257 19.15 10.79 19.38
N LEU A 258 20.43 10.48 19.64
CA LEU A 258 21.37 10.03 18.62
C LEU A 258 20.92 8.69 18.01
N VAL A 259 20.51 7.73 18.84
CA VAL A 259 19.99 6.43 18.38
C VAL A 259 18.77 6.62 17.49
N ALA A 260 17.83 7.49 17.89
CA ALA A 260 16.65 7.79 17.06
C ALA A 260 17.03 8.40 15.71
N PHE A 261 18.02 9.26 15.63
CA PHE A 261 18.54 9.80 14.38
C PHE A 261 19.25 8.72 13.53
N LEU A 262 20.03 7.85 14.17
CA LEU A 262 20.73 6.76 13.48
C LEU A 262 19.76 5.74 12.90
N GLN A 263 18.73 5.36 13.65
CA GLN A 263 17.66 4.47 13.17
C GLN A 263 16.93 5.06 11.95
N ARG A 264 16.65 6.36 11.95
CA ARG A 264 16.08 7.05 10.78
C ARG A 264 17.05 7.07 9.59
N ARG A 265 18.36 7.12 9.83
CA ARG A 265 19.38 7.07 8.76
C ARG A 265 19.52 5.67 8.18
N LEU A 266 19.43 4.62 9.01
CA LEU A 266 19.42 3.23 8.59
C LEU A 266 18.14 2.85 7.82
N ALA A 267 17.00 3.42 8.19
CA ALA A 267 15.76 3.27 7.43
C ALA A 267 15.87 3.83 6.00
N ARG A 268 16.71 4.85 5.76
CA ARG A 268 17.06 5.32 4.40
C ARG A 268 17.92 4.31 3.63
N GLY A 269 18.71 3.48 4.31
CA GLY A 269 19.44 2.36 3.71
C GLY A 269 18.53 1.25 3.18
N ALA A 270 17.30 1.15 3.68
CA ALA A 270 16.27 0.25 3.17
C ALA A 270 15.85 0.59 1.73
N VAL A 271 16.04 1.85 1.27
CA VAL A 271 15.85 2.24 -0.13
C VAL A 271 16.82 1.50 -1.04
N ALA A 272 18.08 1.32 -0.62
CA ALA A 272 19.06 0.55 -1.38
C ALA A 272 18.68 -0.95 -1.42
N GLY A 273 18.13 -1.48 -0.33
CA GLY A 273 17.57 -2.84 -0.27
C GLY A 273 16.37 -3.01 -1.20
N LEU A 274 15.49 -2.02 -1.27
CA LEU A 274 14.35 -2.02 -2.18
C LEU A 274 14.78 -2.07 -3.65
N VAL A 275 15.80 -1.31 -4.05
CA VAL A 275 16.33 -1.34 -5.43
C VAL A 275 16.88 -2.72 -5.79
N VAL A 276 17.56 -3.40 -4.86
CA VAL A 276 18.07 -4.76 -5.07
C VAL A 276 16.90 -5.75 -5.13
N GLU A 277 15.93 -5.64 -4.24
CA GLU A 277 14.76 -6.53 -4.18
C GLU A 277 13.86 -6.39 -5.43
N LEU A 278 13.68 -5.16 -5.94
CA LEU A 278 12.94 -4.90 -7.19
C LEU A 278 13.72 -5.29 -8.45
N GLY A 279 15.04 -5.48 -8.35
CA GLY A 279 15.90 -5.94 -9.46
C GLY A 279 15.90 -7.46 -9.65
N GLU A 280 15.37 -8.25 -8.71
CA GLU A 280 15.30 -9.70 -8.84
C GLU A 280 14.01 -10.16 -9.57
N PRO A 281 14.11 -10.95 -10.67
CA PRO A 281 12.96 -11.37 -11.49
C PRO A 281 11.94 -12.28 -10.77
N ARG A 282 12.18 -12.63 -9.51
CA ARG A 282 11.39 -13.58 -8.70
C ARG A 282 10.90 -13.02 -7.38
N ALA A 283 10.72 -11.71 -7.26
CA ALA A 283 10.11 -11.15 -6.06
C ALA A 283 8.66 -11.67 -5.94
N ALA A 284 8.48 -12.73 -5.17
CA ALA A 284 7.18 -13.29 -4.78
C ALA A 284 6.37 -12.33 -3.88
N VAL A 285 6.88 -11.13 -3.67
CA VAL A 285 6.30 -10.10 -2.80
C VAL A 285 5.83 -8.96 -3.69
N GLY A 286 4.54 -8.63 -3.62
CA GLY A 286 3.98 -7.52 -4.39
C GLY A 286 4.68 -6.19 -4.10
N LEU A 287 4.77 -5.31 -5.10
CA LEU A 287 5.40 -3.99 -4.98
C LEU A 287 4.84 -3.20 -3.77
N GLY A 288 3.53 -3.29 -3.50
CA GLY A 288 2.89 -2.65 -2.34
C GLY A 288 3.49 -3.10 -1.01
N GLU A 289 3.74 -4.40 -0.82
CA GLU A 289 4.35 -4.94 0.40
C GLU A 289 5.82 -4.54 0.54
N ALA A 290 6.57 -4.47 -0.57
CA ALA A 290 7.95 -4.01 -0.58
C ALA A 290 8.03 -2.52 -0.18
N LEU A 291 7.13 -1.69 -0.72
CA LEU A 291 7.00 -0.27 -0.34
C LEU A 291 6.54 -0.11 1.12
N ALA A 292 5.58 -0.91 1.58
CA ALA A 292 5.11 -0.91 2.98
C ALA A 292 6.24 -1.22 3.96
N ARG A 293 7.10 -2.20 3.64
CA ARG A 293 8.29 -2.53 4.43
C ARG A 293 9.34 -1.43 4.39
N ALA A 294 9.63 -0.88 3.21
CA ALA A 294 10.63 0.18 3.04
C ALA A 294 10.23 1.47 3.79
N LEU A 295 8.94 1.82 3.78
CA LEU A 295 8.40 2.98 4.48
C LEU A 295 8.03 2.71 5.93
N GLY A 296 8.04 1.43 6.37
CA GLY A 296 7.69 1.02 7.72
C GLY A 296 6.20 1.18 8.06
N ASP A 297 5.34 1.22 7.05
CA ASP A 297 3.89 1.33 7.18
C ASP A 297 3.20 0.08 6.62
N PRO A 298 2.83 -0.90 7.46
CA PRO A 298 2.14 -2.11 7.03
C PRO A 298 0.74 -1.86 6.45
N SER A 299 0.19 -0.67 6.67
CA SER A 299 -1.13 -0.28 6.18
C SER A 299 -1.09 0.41 4.82
N LEU A 300 0.11 0.60 4.24
CA LEU A 300 0.29 1.25 2.95
C LEU A 300 -0.43 0.48 1.85
N SER A 301 -1.16 1.21 1.01
CA SER A 301 -1.75 0.71 -0.22
C SER A 301 -1.35 1.57 -1.42
N VAL A 302 -1.30 0.96 -2.60
CA VAL A 302 -0.87 1.60 -3.85
C VAL A 302 -2.04 1.61 -4.82
N GLY A 303 -2.37 2.78 -5.35
CA GLY A 303 -3.27 2.94 -6.48
C GLY A 303 -2.48 3.36 -7.72
N TYR A 304 -2.75 2.76 -8.87
CA TYR A 304 -2.10 3.07 -10.14
C TYR A 304 -2.98 3.99 -10.97
N TRP A 305 -2.40 5.02 -11.58
CA TRP A 305 -3.16 5.97 -12.40
C TRP A 305 -3.70 5.32 -13.67
N PHE A 306 -5.02 5.40 -13.89
CA PHE A 306 -5.70 4.93 -15.08
C PHE A 306 -6.17 6.12 -15.93
N PRO A 307 -5.42 6.49 -17.00
CA PRO A 307 -5.68 7.72 -17.75
C PRO A 307 -7.05 7.77 -18.43
N ALA A 308 -7.55 6.63 -18.90
CA ALA A 308 -8.80 6.57 -19.67
C ALA A 308 -10.02 7.05 -18.87
N GLU A 309 -10.02 6.86 -17.55
CA GLU A 309 -11.13 7.23 -16.67
C GLU A 309 -10.72 8.27 -15.62
N SER A 310 -9.50 8.79 -15.72
CA SER A 310 -8.95 9.79 -14.77
C SER A 310 -9.11 9.39 -13.31
N ARG A 311 -8.88 8.12 -13.00
CA ARG A 311 -8.99 7.54 -11.64
C ARG A 311 -7.81 6.65 -11.30
N TYR A 312 -7.72 6.27 -10.01
CA TYR A 312 -6.74 5.28 -9.55
C TYR A 312 -7.38 3.90 -9.47
N VAL A 313 -6.61 2.86 -9.81
CA VAL A 313 -6.98 1.43 -9.72
C VAL A 313 -5.93 0.66 -8.94
N ASP A 314 -6.31 -0.43 -8.27
CA ASP A 314 -5.37 -1.35 -7.62
C ASP A 314 -4.64 -2.26 -8.64
N ALA A 315 -3.82 -3.18 -8.15
CA ALA A 315 -3.08 -4.13 -8.99
C ALA A 315 -4.00 -5.08 -9.80
N ASP A 316 -5.26 -5.25 -9.37
CA ASP A 316 -6.27 -6.08 -10.03
C ASP A 316 -7.16 -5.28 -10.99
N GLY A 317 -6.94 -3.95 -11.09
CA GLY A 317 -7.73 -3.05 -11.93
C GLY A 317 -9.03 -2.54 -11.29
N LYS A 318 -9.25 -2.76 -9.99
CA LYS A 318 -10.43 -2.26 -9.29
C LYS A 318 -10.23 -0.80 -8.86
N PRO A 319 -11.30 0.03 -8.84
CA PRO A 319 -11.20 1.42 -8.41
C PRO A 319 -10.70 1.56 -6.97
N VAL A 320 -9.80 2.54 -6.76
CA VAL A 320 -9.28 2.92 -5.44
C VAL A 320 -9.85 4.27 -5.05
N GLU A 321 -10.52 4.34 -3.90
CA GLU A 321 -11.01 5.60 -3.32
C GLU A 321 -9.89 6.33 -2.59
N LEU A 322 -9.76 7.63 -2.84
CA LEU A 322 -8.80 8.48 -2.14
C LEU A 322 -9.34 8.87 -0.77
N PRO A 323 -8.49 8.90 0.27
CA PRO A 323 -8.90 9.32 1.60
C PRO A 323 -9.35 10.79 1.62
N GLU A 324 -10.39 11.09 2.38
CA GLU A 324 -10.87 12.47 2.57
C GLU A 324 -9.85 13.31 3.36
N PRO A 325 -9.78 14.62 3.09
CA PRO A 325 -8.93 15.53 3.86
C PRO A 325 -9.30 15.50 5.36
N GLY A 326 -8.31 15.17 6.22
CA GLY A 326 -8.51 15.08 7.66
C GLY A 326 -8.83 13.69 8.19
N SER A 327 -8.88 12.67 7.33
CA SER A 327 -8.95 11.26 7.76
C SER A 327 -7.64 10.81 8.42
N ASP A 328 -7.64 9.63 9.01
CA ASP A 328 -6.47 8.97 9.58
C ASP A 328 -5.51 8.38 8.53
N ARG A 329 -5.78 8.63 7.24
CA ARG A 329 -4.98 8.22 6.08
C ARG A 329 -4.65 9.41 5.20
N MET A 330 -3.53 9.35 4.50
CA MET A 330 -3.07 10.39 3.58
C MET A 330 -2.71 9.79 2.23
N ALA A 331 -3.00 10.54 1.17
CA ALA A 331 -2.65 10.18 -0.20
C ALA A 331 -1.46 11.04 -0.67
N THR A 332 -0.40 10.40 -1.17
CA THR A 332 0.73 11.06 -1.82
C THR A 332 0.81 10.61 -3.27
N VAL A 333 0.63 11.55 -4.19
CA VAL A 333 0.73 11.28 -5.63
C VAL A 333 2.20 11.12 -6.02
N VAL A 334 2.48 10.05 -6.76
CA VAL A 334 3.79 9.78 -7.36
C VAL A 334 3.73 10.20 -8.81
N GLU A 335 4.51 11.21 -9.16
CA GLU A 335 4.63 11.72 -10.52
C GLU A 335 5.95 11.31 -11.15
N ARG A 336 5.92 11.06 -12.47
CA ARG A 336 7.10 10.85 -13.29
C ARG A 336 6.99 11.64 -14.58
N ALA A 337 8.01 12.44 -14.88
CA ALA A 337 7.99 13.35 -16.03
C ALA A 337 6.75 14.28 -16.07
N GLY A 338 6.24 14.70 -14.90
CA GLY A 338 5.07 15.58 -14.78
C GLY A 338 3.72 14.89 -15.03
N GLN A 339 3.69 13.53 -15.05
CA GLN A 339 2.46 12.75 -15.17
C GLN A 339 2.26 11.89 -13.92
N PRO A 340 1.03 11.79 -13.39
CA PRO A 340 0.73 10.88 -12.30
C PRO A 340 0.92 9.43 -12.75
N VAL A 341 1.64 8.65 -11.94
CA VAL A 341 1.88 7.22 -12.18
C VAL A 341 1.15 6.38 -11.16
N ALA A 342 1.20 6.79 -9.90
CA ALA A 342 0.57 6.07 -8.80
C ALA A 342 0.20 7.03 -7.66
N VAL A 343 -0.62 6.54 -6.73
CA VAL A 343 -0.89 7.18 -5.44
C VAL A 343 -0.54 6.22 -4.32
N LEU A 344 0.17 6.69 -3.32
CA LEU A 344 0.44 5.96 -2.09
C LEU A 344 -0.53 6.43 -1.02
N ILE A 345 -1.34 5.53 -0.49
CA ILE A 345 -2.24 5.80 0.64
C ILE A 345 -1.57 5.25 1.88
N HIS A 346 -1.19 6.12 2.82
CA HIS A 346 -0.33 5.81 3.95
C HIS A 346 -0.72 6.56 5.23
N ASP A 347 -0.05 6.24 6.35
CA ASP A 347 -0.18 6.95 7.62
C ASP A 347 0.31 8.41 7.49
N PRO A 348 -0.43 9.41 7.99
CA PRO A 348 -0.02 10.83 7.96
C PRO A 348 1.36 11.10 8.56
N ALA A 349 1.85 10.25 9.45
CA ALA A 349 3.18 10.36 10.05
C ALA A 349 4.34 10.26 9.03
N LEU A 350 4.11 9.69 7.87
CA LEU A 350 5.10 9.66 6.79
C LEU A 350 5.32 11.04 6.16
N GLN A 351 4.42 12.00 6.35
CA GLN A 351 4.59 13.38 5.91
C GLN A 351 5.82 14.06 6.57
N ASP A 352 6.13 13.71 7.83
CA ASP A 352 7.34 14.16 8.53
C ASP A 352 8.64 13.62 7.89
N ASN A 353 8.54 12.63 7.00
CA ASN A 353 9.63 12.00 6.27
C ASN A 353 9.45 12.08 4.74
N ALA A 354 8.97 13.21 4.24
CA ALA A 354 8.70 13.42 2.81
C ALA A 354 9.89 13.04 1.91
N GLU A 355 11.14 13.37 2.31
CA GLU A 355 12.35 12.95 1.61
C GLU A 355 12.51 11.42 1.49
N LEU A 356 12.08 10.65 2.50
CA LEU A 356 12.13 9.19 2.44
C LEU A 356 11.08 8.67 1.45
N VAL A 357 9.86 9.21 1.51
CA VAL A 357 8.78 8.85 0.56
C VAL A 357 9.22 9.15 -0.86
N GLU A 358 9.76 10.35 -1.11
CA GLU A 358 10.27 10.77 -2.43
C GLU A 358 11.40 9.86 -2.92
N SER A 359 12.36 9.51 -2.04
CA SER A 359 13.48 8.63 -2.38
C SER A 359 13.00 7.20 -2.71
N VAL A 360 12.03 6.67 -1.96
CA VAL A 360 11.43 5.35 -2.21
C VAL A 360 10.64 5.37 -3.51
N CYS A 361 9.84 6.41 -3.76
CA CYS A 361 9.10 6.58 -5.01
C CYS A 361 10.02 6.71 -6.23
N ALA A 362 11.13 7.46 -6.10
CA ALA A 362 12.12 7.58 -7.16
C ALA A 362 12.80 6.24 -7.47
N ALA A 363 13.13 5.46 -6.43
CA ALA A 363 13.72 4.13 -6.58
C ALA A 363 12.75 3.11 -7.21
N ALA A 364 11.48 3.17 -6.84
CA ALA A 364 10.43 2.29 -7.35
C ALA A 364 9.80 2.76 -8.66
N GLY A 365 10.15 3.94 -9.17
CA GLY A 365 9.45 4.61 -10.26
C GLY A 365 9.29 3.80 -11.54
N LEU A 366 10.31 3.01 -11.94
CA LEU A 366 10.21 2.15 -13.11
C LEU A 366 9.26 0.96 -12.88
N THR A 367 9.33 0.38 -11.69
CA THR A 367 8.46 -0.76 -11.31
C THR A 367 7.01 -0.30 -11.15
N LEU A 368 6.79 0.87 -10.56
CA LEU A 368 5.46 1.50 -10.46
C LEU A 368 4.85 1.75 -11.85
N GLU A 369 5.65 2.20 -12.81
CA GLU A 369 5.18 2.42 -14.18
C GLU A 369 4.85 1.10 -14.89
N ASN A 370 5.67 0.05 -14.70
CA ASN A 370 5.38 -1.28 -15.24
C ASN A 370 4.10 -1.87 -14.65
N GLU A 371 3.93 -1.79 -13.32
CA GLU A 371 2.70 -2.25 -12.65
C GLU A 371 1.48 -1.45 -13.11
N ARG A 372 1.61 -0.13 -13.31
CA ARG A 372 0.57 0.71 -13.89
C ARG A 372 0.13 0.20 -15.26
N LEU A 373 1.10 -0.06 -16.15
CA LEU A 373 0.80 -0.57 -17.49
C LEU A 373 0.13 -1.94 -17.46
N GLN A 374 0.55 -2.81 -16.55
CA GLN A 374 -0.08 -4.12 -16.35
C GLN A 374 -1.51 -3.99 -15.80
N ALA A 375 -1.73 -3.11 -14.82
CA ALA A 375 -3.07 -2.85 -14.28
C ALA A 375 -4.00 -2.25 -15.35
N GLU A 376 -3.51 -1.31 -16.17
CA GLU A 376 -4.23 -0.76 -17.31
C GLU A 376 -4.59 -1.83 -18.32
N LEU A 377 -3.66 -2.71 -18.65
CA LEU A 377 -3.90 -3.82 -19.60
C LEU A 377 -4.98 -4.79 -19.07
N ARG A 378 -4.90 -5.16 -17.77
CA ARG A 378 -5.92 -6.03 -17.15
C ARG A 378 -7.31 -5.39 -17.16
N ALA A 379 -7.39 -4.09 -16.82
CA ALA A 379 -8.66 -3.36 -16.86
C ALA A 379 -9.26 -3.34 -18.27
N ARG A 380 -8.46 -3.07 -19.30
CA ARG A 380 -8.92 -3.08 -20.70
C ARG A 380 -9.33 -4.46 -21.18
N LEU A 381 -8.60 -5.51 -20.78
CA LEU A 381 -8.97 -6.89 -21.12
C LEU A 381 -10.32 -7.27 -20.49
N ALA A 382 -10.55 -6.92 -19.23
CA ALA A 382 -11.83 -7.16 -18.55
C ALA A 382 -12.99 -6.42 -19.25
N GLU A 383 -12.78 -5.16 -19.65
CA GLU A 383 -13.77 -4.38 -20.39
C GLU A 383 -14.09 -4.99 -21.77
N LEU A 384 -13.06 -5.40 -22.51
CA LEU A 384 -13.23 -6.07 -23.81
C LEU A 384 -13.99 -7.39 -23.67
N GLN A 385 -13.69 -8.20 -22.66
CA GLN A 385 -14.40 -9.45 -22.38
C GLN A 385 -15.87 -9.20 -22.05
N ALA A 386 -16.15 -8.21 -21.19
CA ALA A 386 -17.52 -7.83 -20.85
C ALA A 386 -18.28 -7.27 -22.08
N SER A 387 -17.63 -6.50 -22.93
CA SER A 387 -18.22 -5.99 -24.19
C SER A 387 -18.51 -7.12 -25.18
N ARG A 388 -17.57 -8.05 -25.35
CA ARG A 388 -17.75 -9.23 -26.21
C ARG A 388 -18.90 -10.11 -25.71
N ALA A 389 -19.02 -10.35 -24.41
CA ALA A 389 -20.13 -11.12 -23.84
C ALA A 389 -21.49 -10.47 -24.13
N ARG A 390 -21.60 -9.14 -23.96
CA ARG A 390 -22.83 -8.41 -24.29
C ARG A 390 -23.21 -8.49 -25.79
N LEU A 391 -22.22 -8.40 -26.69
CA LEU A 391 -22.44 -8.51 -28.12
C LEU A 391 -22.94 -9.92 -28.51
N VAL A 392 -22.34 -10.97 -27.92
CA VAL A 392 -22.78 -12.35 -28.13
C VAL A 392 -24.22 -12.54 -27.65
N GLU A 393 -24.55 -12.06 -26.46
CA GLU A 393 -25.90 -12.14 -25.89
C GLU A 393 -26.93 -11.39 -26.75
N ALA A 394 -26.60 -10.17 -27.20
CA ALA A 394 -27.47 -9.40 -28.10
C ALA A 394 -27.69 -10.10 -29.44
N THR A 395 -26.63 -10.69 -30.01
CA THR A 395 -26.71 -11.42 -31.27
C THR A 395 -27.58 -12.67 -31.15
N GLU A 396 -27.44 -13.42 -30.05
CA GLU A 396 -28.27 -14.62 -29.79
C GLU A 396 -29.74 -14.24 -29.50
N ALA A 397 -29.99 -13.13 -28.83
CA ALA A 397 -31.34 -12.62 -28.62
C ALA A 397 -32.03 -12.21 -29.92
N GLU A 398 -31.30 -11.49 -30.79
CA GLU A 398 -31.81 -11.10 -32.11
C GLU A 398 -32.07 -12.30 -33.02
N ARG A 399 -31.18 -13.27 -33.02
CA ARG A 399 -31.33 -14.53 -33.74
C ARG A 399 -32.59 -15.28 -33.30
N ARG A 400 -32.82 -15.45 -31.98
CA ARG A 400 -34.05 -16.08 -31.45
C ARG A 400 -35.32 -15.32 -31.81
N ARG A 401 -35.22 -13.98 -31.97
CA ARG A 401 -36.34 -13.17 -32.44
C ARG A 401 -36.67 -13.47 -33.90
N ILE A 402 -35.67 -13.48 -34.79
CA ILE A 402 -35.82 -13.78 -36.21
C ILE A 402 -36.40 -15.18 -36.40
N GLU A 403 -35.95 -16.17 -35.64
CA GLU A 403 -36.47 -17.54 -35.64
C GLU A 403 -37.99 -17.58 -35.38
N ARG A 404 -38.43 -16.94 -34.30
CA ARG A 404 -39.86 -16.89 -33.96
C ARG A 404 -40.69 -16.19 -35.00
N ASP A 405 -40.21 -15.08 -35.52
CA ASP A 405 -40.92 -14.31 -36.56
C ASP A 405 -41.06 -15.10 -37.86
N LEU A 406 -40.03 -15.88 -38.24
CA LEU A 406 -40.08 -16.77 -39.40
C LEU A 406 -41.00 -17.96 -39.16
N HIS A 407 -40.92 -18.61 -37.99
CA HIS A 407 -41.73 -19.77 -37.67
C HIS A 407 -43.22 -19.42 -37.57
N ASP A 408 -43.58 -18.40 -36.77
CA ASP A 408 -44.98 -18.10 -36.47
C ASP A 408 -45.69 -17.27 -37.56
N GLY A 409 -44.97 -16.36 -38.19
CA GLY A 409 -45.60 -15.44 -39.14
C GLY A 409 -45.62 -15.97 -40.59
N THR A 410 -44.46 -16.44 -41.08
CA THR A 410 -44.26 -16.75 -42.49
C THR A 410 -44.69 -18.19 -42.82
N GLN A 411 -44.28 -19.17 -42.00
CA GLN A 411 -44.63 -20.56 -42.25
C GLN A 411 -46.15 -20.81 -42.17
N GLN A 412 -46.84 -20.25 -41.17
CA GLN A 412 -48.30 -20.41 -41.03
C GLN A 412 -49.07 -19.84 -42.23
N ARG A 413 -48.63 -18.67 -42.76
CA ARG A 413 -49.25 -18.07 -43.95
C ARG A 413 -49.04 -18.93 -45.19
N LEU A 414 -47.83 -19.44 -45.41
CA LEU A 414 -47.51 -20.29 -46.55
C LEU A 414 -48.23 -21.63 -46.48
N VAL A 415 -48.36 -22.24 -45.32
CA VAL A 415 -49.17 -23.45 -45.09
C VAL A 415 -50.65 -23.18 -45.40
N SER A 416 -51.19 -22.05 -44.96
CA SER A 416 -52.56 -21.65 -45.24
C SER A 416 -52.82 -21.45 -46.72
N ILE A 417 -51.86 -20.89 -47.47
CA ILE A 417 -51.93 -20.75 -48.96
C ILE A 417 -51.86 -22.12 -49.62
N ALA A 418 -50.99 -23.01 -49.18
CA ALA A 418 -50.89 -24.38 -49.71
C ALA A 418 -52.19 -25.18 -49.54
N ILE A 419 -52.83 -25.05 -48.34
CA ILE A 419 -54.16 -25.66 -48.12
C ILE A 419 -55.22 -25.06 -48.98
N SER A 420 -55.22 -23.72 -49.17
CA SER A 420 -56.19 -23.05 -50.09
C SER A 420 -56.03 -23.48 -51.53
N LEU A 421 -54.81 -23.63 -52.01
CA LEU A 421 -54.52 -24.17 -53.35
C LEU A 421 -54.99 -25.62 -53.51
N GLY A 422 -54.80 -26.49 -52.50
CA GLY A 422 -55.27 -27.85 -52.47
C GLY A 422 -56.81 -27.95 -52.50
N LEU A 423 -57.50 -27.05 -51.80
CA LEU A 423 -58.95 -26.96 -51.82
C LEU A 423 -59.47 -26.48 -53.18
N LEU A 424 -58.74 -25.59 -53.81
CA LEU A 424 -59.06 -25.07 -55.17
C LEU A 424 -58.86 -26.18 -56.19
N GLU A 425 -57.80 -26.97 -56.11
CA GLU A 425 -57.52 -28.14 -56.95
C GLU A 425 -58.64 -29.18 -56.82
N SER A 426 -59.10 -29.47 -55.64
CA SER A 426 -60.16 -30.48 -55.34
C SER A 426 -61.58 -30.06 -55.84
N LYS A 427 -61.82 -28.76 -55.98
CA LYS A 427 -63.14 -28.21 -56.39
C LYS A 427 -63.21 -27.77 -57.86
N MET A 428 -62.17 -27.98 -58.61
CA MET A 428 -62.16 -27.57 -60.02
C MET A 428 -63.12 -28.47 -60.87
N PRO A 429 -64.03 -27.87 -61.67
CA PRO A 429 -64.88 -28.62 -62.57
C PRO A 429 -64.09 -29.29 -63.70
N LEU A 430 -64.48 -30.50 -64.11
CA LEU A 430 -63.83 -31.29 -65.17
C LEU A 430 -63.71 -30.58 -66.54
N GLY A 431 -64.15 -29.32 -66.73
CA GLY A 431 -64.07 -28.54 -67.96
C GLY A 431 -62.94 -27.55 -68.08
N VAL A 432 -62.06 -27.35 -67.05
CA VAL A 432 -60.94 -26.37 -67.03
C VAL A 432 -59.61 -27.12 -67.13
N ALA A 433 -59.40 -27.83 -68.21
CA ALA A 433 -58.25 -28.74 -68.37
C ALA A 433 -56.86 -28.04 -68.35
N GLN A 434 -56.79 -26.73 -68.56
CA GLN A 434 -55.52 -26.00 -68.57
C GLN A 434 -55.11 -25.37 -67.19
N ALA A 435 -56.02 -25.18 -66.23
CA ALA A 435 -55.74 -24.55 -64.93
C ALA A 435 -55.30 -25.58 -63.88
N GLY A 436 -55.73 -26.84 -63.94
CA GLY A 436 -55.36 -27.88 -62.99
C GLY A 436 -53.86 -28.12 -62.90
N PRO A 437 -53.13 -28.27 -64.00
CA PRO A 437 -51.68 -28.45 -63.96
C PRO A 437 -50.94 -27.26 -63.34
N ILE A 438 -51.39 -26.01 -63.59
CA ILE A 438 -50.77 -24.79 -63.06
C ILE A 438 -50.95 -24.69 -61.51
N VAL A 439 -52.15 -25.01 -61.04
CA VAL A 439 -52.42 -25.01 -59.56
C VAL A 439 -51.62 -26.11 -58.86
N HIS A 440 -51.52 -27.28 -59.48
CA HIS A 440 -50.74 -28.39 -58.97
C HIS A 440 -49.24 -28.02 -58.89
N GLU A 441 -48.65 -27.50 -59.96
CA GLU A 441 -47.27 -27.08 -60.04
C GLU A 441 -46.95 -25.94 -59.03
N THR A 442 -47.89 -24.97 -58.92
CA THR A 442 -47.73 -23.87 -57.90
C THR A 442 -47.74 -24.40 -56.46
N ARG A 443 -48.62 -25.37 -56.17
CA ARG A 443 -48.70 -26.01 -54.89
C ARG A 443 -47.42 -26.82 -54.56
N GLU A 444 -46.89 -27.56 -55.50
CA GLU A 444 -45.65 -28.30 -55.37
C GLU A 444 -44.46 -27.37 -55.17
N SER A 445 -44.35 -26.27 -55.90
CA SER A 445 -43.32 -25.25 -55.72
C SER A 445 -43.41 -24.58 -54.34
N LEU A 446 -44.63 -24.30 -53.88
CA LEU A 446 -44.85 -23.74 -52.56
C LEU A 446 -44.48 -24.73 -51.43
N MET A 447 -44.79 -26.01 -51.59
CA MET A 447 -44.42 -27.05 -50.65
C MET A 447 -42.92 -27.29 -50.63
N ALA A 448 -42.22 -27.18 -51.75
CA ALA A 448 -40.77 -27.23 -51.86
C ALA A 448 -40.13 -26.02 -51.14
N ALA A 449 -40.62 -24.80 -51.38
CA ALA A 449 -40.16 -23.59 -50.71
C ALA A 449 -40.40 -23.63 -49.20
N LEU A 450 -41.51 -24.21 -48.73
CA LEU A 450 -41.79 -24.46 -47.33
C LEU A 450 -40.82 -25.47 -46.70
N ALA A 451 -40.45 -26.51 -47.46
CA ALA A 451 -39.43 -27.46 -47.00
C ALA A 451 -38.06 -26.82 -46.87
N GLU A 452 -37.63 -26.01 -47.88
CA GLU A 452 -36.39 -25.24 -47.78
C GLU A 452 -36.39 -24.23 -46.62
N LEU A 453 -37.50 -23.51 -46.43
CA LEU A 453 -37.63 -22.59 -45.28
C LEU A 453 -37.58 -23.32 -43.93
N ARG A 454 -38.14 -24.53 -43.85
CA ARG A 454 -38.02 -25.37 -42.65
C ARG A 454 -36.60 -25.87 -42.42
N GLU A 455 -35.87 -26.25 -43.46
CA GLU A 455 -34.45 -26.61 -43.35
C GLU A 455 -33.62 -25.42 -42.86
N LEU A 456 -33.85 -24.22 -43.41
CA LEU A 456 -33.18 -23.01 -42.97
C LEU A 456 -33.49 -22.65 -41.49
N THR A 457 -34.74 -22.86 -41.05
CA THR A 457 -35.14 -22.59 -39.66
C THR A 457 -34.79 -23.73 -38.69
N GLN A 458 -34.80 -25.01 -39.13
CA GLN A 458 -34.40 -26.15 -38.32
C GLN A 458 -32.89 -26.21 -38.02
N GLY A 459 -32.06 -25.49 -38.80
CA GLY A 459 -30.65 -25.25 -38.50
C GLY A 459 -30.44 -24.34 -37.27
N ILE A 460 -31.50 -23.83 -36.63
CA ILE A 460 -31.35 -22.74 -35.65
C ILE A 460 -31.57 -23.18 -34.20
N HIS A 461 -32.58 -23.99 -33.85
CA HIS A 461 -32.68 -24.64 -32.53
C HIS A 461 -33.79 -25.72 -32.53
N PRO A 462 -33.46 -27.03 -32.43
CA PRO A 462 -34.48 -28.08 -32.47
C PRO A 462 -35.29 -28.11 -31.17
N THR A 463 -36.62 -28.13 -31.31
CA THR A 463 -37.54 -28.24 -30.16
C THR A 463 -37.27 -29.47 -29.32
N ILE A 464 -36.81 -30.58 -29.90
CA ILE A 464 -36.45 -31.81 -29.21
C ILE A 464 -35.30 -31.60 -28.21
N LEU A 465 -34.36 -30.72 -28.51
CA LEU A 465 -33.24 -30.36 -27.62
C LEU A 465 -33.76 -29.69 -26.35
N THR A 466 -34.70 -28.76 -26.49
CA THR A 466 -35.34 -28.08 -25.37
C THR A 466 -36.21 -29.03 -24.54
N GLU A 467 -37.02 -29.87 -25.18
CA GLU A 467 -38.00 -30.73 -24.49
C GLU A 467 -37.40 -32.01 -23.92
N ARG A 468 -36.45 -32.65 -24.62
CA ARG A 468 -35.95 -34.00 -24.30
C ARG A 468 -34.43 -34.05 -24.08
N GLY A 469 -33.69 -32.96 -24.29
CA GLY A 469 -32.25 -32.84 -24.05
C GLY A 469 -31.37 -33.39 -25.16
N LEU A 470 -30.04 -33.22 -24.98
CA LEU A 470 -29.02 -33.52 -25.97
C LEU A 470 -29.03 -35.01 -26.42
N SER A 471 -29.18 -35.94 -25.47
CA SER A 471 -29.19 -37.39 -25.79
C SER A 471 -30.25 -37.74 -26.80
N ALA A 472 -31.52 -37.33 -26.57
CA ALA A 472 -32.63 -37.61 -27.46
C ALA A 472 -32.49 -36.87 -28.83
N ALA A 473 -31.92 -35.66 -28.81
CA ALA A 473 -31.70 -34.89 -30.03
C ALA A 473 -30.60 -35.49 -30.92
N LEU A 474 -29.55 -36.04 -30.32
CA LEU A 474 -28.48 -36.75 -31.04
C LEU A 474 -28.96 -38.07 -31.61
N ASP A 475 -29.83 -38.79 -30.88
CA ASP A 475 -30.45 -40.04 -31.35
C ASP A 475 -31.29 -39.77 -32.60
N GLU A 476 -32.14 -38.74 -32.60
CA GLU A 476 -32.92 -38.35 -33.76
C GLU A 476 -32.07 -37.92 -34.95
N LEU A 477 -30.98 -37.14 -34.69
CA LEU A 477 -30.04 -36.78 -35.74
C LEU A 477 -29.41 -37.99 -36.42
N CYS A 478 -28.93 -38.94 -35.63
CA CYS A 478 -28.33 -40.15 -36.16
C CYS A 478 -29.31 -41.02 -36.93
N HIS A 479 -30.57 -41.13 -36.49
CA HIS A 479 -31.63 -41.85 -37.22
C HIS A 479 -32.00 -41.22 -38.55
N ARG A 480 -31.87 -39.91 -38.68
CA ARG A 480 -32.19 -39.15 -39.91
C ARG A 480 -30.97 -38.94 -40.81
N ALA A 481 -29.78 -39.36 -40.37
CA ALA A 481 -28.56 -39.19 -41.17
C ALA A 481 -28.65 -39.97 -42.49
N ALA A 482 -28.08 -39.35 -43.56
CA ALA A 482 -28.04 -39.98 -44.89
C ALA A 482 -27.09 -41.18 -44.95
N LEU A 483 -26.19 -41.34 -44.00
CA LEU A 483 -25.27 -42.46 -43.82
C LEU A 483 -25.61 -43.22 -42.56
N PRO A 484 -25.34 -44.53 -42.49
CA PRO A 484 -25.44 -45.30 -41.25
C PRO A 484 -24.65 -44.61 -40.13
N ALA A 485 -25.32 -44.16 -39.07
CA ALA A 485 -24.72 -43.47 -37.95
C ALA A 485 -24.90 -44.28 -36.64
N HIS A 486 -23.77 -44.53 -35.98
CA HIS A 486 -23.74 -45.25 -34.70
C HIS A 486 -23.55 -44.29 -33.54
N LEU A 487 -24.53 -44.22 -32.64
CA LEU A 487 -24.50 -43.29 -31.52
C LEU A 487 -24.14 -44.02 -30.21
N GLN A 488 -23.22 -43.40 -29.47
CA GLN A 488 -22.87 -43.77 -28.10
C GLN A 488 -22.97 -42.54 -27.21
N VAL A 489 -23.91 -42.51 -26.28
CA VAL A 489 -24.15 -41.39 -25.38
C VAL A 489 -24.05 -41.85 -23.93
N ASP A 490 -23.26 -41.11 -23.16
CA ASP A 490 -23.07 -41.28 -21.72
C ASP A 490 -23.31 -39.92 -21.02
N LEU A 491 -24.60 -39.57 -20.88
CA LEU A 491 -25.05 -38.29 -20.32
C LEU A 491 -26.13 -38.55 -19.26
N ASP A 492 -25.75 -38.40 -18.01
CA ASP A 492 -26.64 -38.68 -16.86
C ASP A 492 -27.49 -37.47 -16.42
N GLN A 493 -27.24 -36.29 -16.98
CA GLN A 493 -27.88 -35.03 -16.57
C GLN A 493 -28.07 -34.05 -17.74
N ARG A 494 -28.92 -33.04 -17.51
CA ARG A 494 -29.05 -31.88 -18.43
C ARG A 494 -27.82 -30.99 -18.28
N LEU A 495 -27.35 -30.49 -19.41
CA LEU A 495 -26.25 -29.55 -19.48
C LEU A 495 -26.79 -28.13 -19.74
N PRO A 496 -25.98 -27.09 -19.59
CA PRO A 496 -26.38 -25.73 -19.94
C PRO A 496 -26.88 -25.66 -21.39
N ASP A 497 -28.00 -25.00 -21.63
CA ASP A 497 -28.67 -24.92 -22.96
C ASP A 497 -27.72 -24.51 -24.09
N GLN A 498 -26.79 -23.62 -23.81
CA GLN A 498 -25.78 -23.15 -24.77
C GLN A 498 -24.81 -24.28 -25.19
N VAL A 499 -24.41 -25.11 -24.22
CA VAL A 499 -23.53 -26.27 -24.46
C VAL A 499 -24.25 -27.34 -25.24
N GLU A 500 -25.51 -27.71 -24.84
CA GLU A 500 -26.32 -28.69 -25.56
C GLU A 500 -26.54 -28.25 -27.00
N SER A 501 -26.85 -26.96 -27.25
CA SER A 501 -27.02 -26.40 -28.59
C SER A 501 -25.73 -26.47 -29.41
N ALA A 502 -24.59 -26.07 -28.85
CA ALA A 502 -23.33 -26.12 -29.57
C ALA A 502 -22.92 -27.55 -29.96
N ALA A 503 -23.12 -28.51 -29.03
CA ALA A 503 -22.87 -29.92 -29.24
C ALA A 503 -23.78 -30.51 -30.36
N TYR A 504 -25.07 -30.18 -30.31
CA TYR A 504 -26.02 -30.58 -31.36
C TYR A 504 -25.61 -30.08 -32.75
N PHE A 505 -25.27 -28.80 -32.87
CA PHE A 505 -24.85 -28.23 -34.14
C PHE A 505 -23.53 -28.82 -34.65
N LEU A 506 -22.60 -29.11 -33.76
CA LEU A 506 -21.34 -29.76 -34.12
C LEU A 506 -21.63 -31.13 -34.77
N VAL A 507 -22.46 -31.94 -34.15
CA VAL A 507 -22.83 -33.26 -34.67
C VAL A 507 -23.61 -33.13 -36.00
N SER A 508 -24.59 -32.23 -36.09
CA SER A 508 -25.37 -31.96 -37.31
C SER A 508 -24.52 -31.57 -38.49
N GLU A 509 -23.59 -30.63 -38.29
CA GLU A 509 -22.66 -30.17 -39.35
C GLU A 509 -21.66 -31.27 -39.71
N ALA A 510 -21.13 -32.02 -38.74
CA ALA A 510 -20.22 -33.12 -39.01
C ALA A 510 -20.88 -34.26 -39.80
N LEU A 511 -22.13 -34.64 -39.47
CA LEU A 511 -22.92 -35.61 -40.23
C LEU A 511 -23.19 -35.12 -41.66
N THR A 512 -23.53 -33.85 -41.82
CA THR A 512 -23.74 -33.22 -43.12
C THR A 512 -22.49 -33.24 -43.97
N ASN A 513 -21.35 -32.89 -43.37
CA ASN A 513 -20.06 -32.90 -44.04
C ASN A 513 -19.62 -34.32 -44.43
N ALA A 514 -19.86 -35.30 -43.59
CA ALA A 514 -19.62 -36.70 -43.91
C ALA A 514 -20.44 -37.15 -45.11
N ALA A 515 -21.74 -36.84 -45.16
CA ALA A 515 -22.62 -37.21 -46.25
C ALA A 515 -22.25 -36.51 -47.59
N LYS A 516 -21.81 -35.22 -47.53
CA LYS A 516 -21.53 -34.43 -48.74
C LYS A 516 -20.11 -34.61 -49.31
N HIS A 517 -19.14 -34.86 -48.44
CA HIS A 517 -17.73 -34.66 -48.82
C HIS A 517 -16.83 -35.87 -48.55
N SER A 518 -17.20 -36.78 -47.63
CA SER A 518 -16.26 -37.81 -47.16
C SER A 518 -16.25 -39.09 -48.01
N HIS A 519 -17.30 -39.40 -48.76
CA HIS A 519 -17.51 -40.74 -49.37
C HIS A 519 -17.45 -41.89 -48.32
N ALA A 520 -17.83 -41.61 -47.08
CA ALA A 520 -17.83 -42.56 -45.99
C ALA A 520 -18.93 -43.62 -46.14
N SER A 521 -18.73 -44.79 -45.56
CA SER A 521 -19.72 -45.85 -45.48
C SER A 521 -20.48 -45.85 -44.14
N GLU A 522 -19.89 -45.34 -43.09
CA GLU A 522 -20.51 -45.20 -41.76
C GLU A 522 -19.94 -43.98 -41.01
N VAL A 523 -20.71 -43.53 -40.00
CA VAL A 523 -20.28 -42.47 -39.10
C VAL A 523 -20.51 -42.92 -37.65
N ARG A 524 -19.56 -42.62 -36.75
CA ARG A 524 -19.68 -42.82 -35.31
C ARG A 524 -19.77 -41.51 -34.60
N VAL A 525 -20.74 -41.41 -33.70
CA VAL A 525 -20.99 -40.27 -32.87
C VAL A 525 -20.88 -40.70 -31.43
N SER A 526 -20.05 -40.01 -30.63
CA SER A 526 -19.99 -40.25 -29.20
C SER A 526 -20.13 -38.93 -28.44
N ALA A 527 -20.85 -38.97 -27.32
CA ALA A 527 -21.00 -37.85 -26.38
C ALA A 527 -20.92 -38.35 -24.95
N ALA A 528 -20.01 -37.83 -24.16
CA ALA A 528 -19.81 -38.22 -22.77
C ALA A 528 -19.57 -37.00 -21.87
N TYR A 529 -20.18 -37.01 -20.70
CA TYR A 529 -19.96 -36.01 -19.67
C TYR A 529 -19.15 -36.60 -18.53
N ALA A 530 -17.95 -36.06 -18.28
CA ALA A 530 -17.10 -36.47 -17.18
C ALA A 530 -16.27 -35.29 -16.62
N GLY A 531 -16.10 -35.25 -15.29
CA GLY A 531 -15.23 -34.29 -14.65
C GLY A 531 -15.59 -32.81 -14.85
N GLY A 532 -16.86 -32.48 -15.09
CA GLY A 532 -17.30 -31.10 -15.33
C GLY A 532 -17.16 -30.65 -16.78
N SER A 533 -16.89 -31.56 -17.73
CA SER A 533 -16.74 -31.27 -19.16
C SER A 533 -17.54 -32.23 -20.01
N LEU A 534 -18.16 -31.72 -21.08
CA LEU A 534 -18.79 -32.51 -22.15
C LEU A 534 -17.77 -32.71 -23.27
N SER A 535 -17.49 -33.97 -23.61
CA SER A 535 -16.73 -34.36 -24.80
C SER A 535 -17.68 -34.91 -25.87
N VAL A 536 -17.60 -34.37 -27.10
CA VAL A 536 -18.36 -34.84 -28.25
C VAL A 536 -17.38 -35.15 -29.37
N GLU A 537 -17.52 -36.33 -29.97
CA GLU A 537 -16.67 -36.77 -31.07
C GLU A 537 -17.52 -37.38 -32.21
N VAL A 538 -17.20 -36.99 -33.42
CA VAL A 538 -17.81 -37.54 -34.66
C VAL A 538 -16.69 -38.01 -35.56
N THR A 539 -16.76 -39.28 -35.97
CA THR A 539 -15.74 -39.93 -36.82
C THR A 539 -16.38 -40.59 -38.00
N ASP A 540 -15.96 -40.26 -39.25
CA ASP A 540 -16.30 -40.96 -40.47
C ASP A 540 -15.12 -41.82 -40.97
N ASP A 541 -15.44 -42.84 -41.76
CA ASP A 541 -14.48 -43.76 -42.41
C ASP A 541 -14.12 -43.35 -43.87
N GLY A 542 -14.30 -42.09 -44.21
CA GLY A 542 -14.18 -41.61 -45.59
C GLY A 542 -12.76 -41.30 -46.04
N ILE A 543 -12.65 -40.51 -47.12
CA ILE A 543 -11.37 -40.20 -47.79
C ILE A 543 -10.44 -39.27 -47.00
N GLY A 544 -10.95 -38.57 -45.97
CA GLY A 544 -10.18 -37.57 -45.23
C GLY A 544 -9.80 -36.34 -46.03
N GLY A 545 -8.82 -35.57 -45.52
CA GLY A 545 -8.30 -34.37 -46.21
C GLY A 545 -9.02 -33.08 -45.85
N ALA A 546 -9.89 -33.05 -44.84
CA ALA A 546 -10.55 -31.83 -44.37
C ALA A 546 -9.51 -30.94 -43.62
N ALA A 547 -9.50 -29.64 -43.97
CA ALA A 547 -8.63 -28.65 -43.31
C ALA A 547 -9.50 -27.58 -42.62
N VAL A 548 -9.13 -27.21 -41.39
CA VAL A 548 -9.83 -26.19 -40.56
C VAL A 548 -9.92 -24.81 -41.25
N GLY A 549 -9.11 -24.55 -42.28
CA GLY A 549 -9.11 -23.28 -43.03
C GLY A 549 -9.84 -23.29 -44.36
N GLY A 550 -10.40 -24.42 -44.79
CA GLY A 550 -10.89 -24.62 -46.16
C GLY A 550 -12.39 -24.34 -46.40
N GLY A 551 -13.19 -24.08 -45.39
CA GLY A 551 -14.62 -23.86 -45.50
C GLY A 551 -15.24 -23.05 -44.38
N THR A 552 -16.43 -22.47 -44.64
CA THR A 552 -17.15 -21.64 -43.64
C THR A 552 -17.72 -22.46 -42.47
N GLY A 553 -18.05 -23.75 -42.67
CA GLY A 553 -18.69 -24.63 -41.71
C GLY A 553 -17.79 -24.94 -40.50
N LEU A 554 -16.58 -25.48 -40.73
CA LEU A 554 -15.64 -25.83 -39.63
C LEU A 554 -15.17 -24.61 -38.87
N ARG A 555 -14.97 -23.46 -39.56
CA ARG A 555 -14.59 -22.21 -38.89
C ARG A 555 -15.71 -21.71 -37.99
N GLY A 556 -16.97 -21.75 -38.42
CA GLY A 556 -18.12 -21.38 -37.58
C GLY A 556 -18.30 -22.29 -36.37
N LEU A 557 -17.95 -23.60 -36.50
CA LEU A 557 -17.92 -24.52 -35.37
C LEU A 557 -16.82 -24.18 -34.37
N THR A 558 -15.61 -23.85 -34.85
CA THR A 558 -14.49 -23.43 -33.97
C THR A 558 -14.86 -22.19 -33.17
N ASP A 559 -15.35 -21.14 -33.82
CA ASP A 559 -15.76 -19.89 -33.17
C ASP A 559 -16.85 -20.14 -32.11
N ARG A 560 -17.78 -21.05 -32.35
CA ARG A 560 -18.87 -21.40 -31.41
C ARG A 560 -18.39 -22.18 -30.21
N VAL A 561 -17.48 -23.13 -30.39
CA VAL A 561 -16.89 -23.93 -29.29
C VAL A 561 -16.00 -23.04 -28.42
N GLU A 562 -15.16 -22.21 -29.02
CA GLU A 562 -14.28 -21.28 -28.31
C GLU A 562 -15.06 -20.19 -27.56
N ALA A 563 -16.21 -19.73 -28.07
CA ALA A 563 -17.07 -18.76 -27.37
C ALA A 563 -17.62 -19.29 -26.05
N LEU A 564 -17.70 -20.62 -25.86
CA LEU A 564 -18.11 -21.30 -24.65
C LEU A 564 -16.90 -21.75 -23.79
N GLY A 565 -15.69 -21.29 -24.11
CA GLY A 565 -14.46 -21.67 -23.44
C GLY A 565 -14.01 -23.10 -23.73
N GLY A 566 -14.59 -23.75 -24.75
CA GLY A 566 -14.24 -25.09 -25.20
C GLY A 566 -13.10 -25.13 -26.20
N THR A 567 -12.72 -26.34 -26.59
CA THR A 567 -11.69 -26.59 -27.61
C THR A 567 -12.21 -27.51 -28.70
N LEU A 568 -11.95 -27.17 -30.00
CA LEU A 568 -12.30 -28.02 -31.14
C LEU A 568 -11.00 -28.55 -31.78
N THR A 569 -10.99 -29.85 -32.05
CA THR A 569 -9.89 -30.53 -32.75
C THR A 569 -10.42 -31.29 -33.96
N VAL A 570 -9.80 -31.09 -35.10
CA VAL A 570 -10.14 -31.82 -36.36
C VAL A 570 -8.91 -32.60 -36.79
N SER A 571 -9.08 -33.90 -36.96
CA SER A 571 -8.04 -34.80 -37.50
C SER A 571 -8.57 -35.48 -38.75
N SER A 572 -7.97 -35.21 -39.92
CA SER A 572 -8.46 -35.70 -41.22
C SER A 572 -7.31 -36.14 -42.12
N PRO A 573 -6.57 -37.20 -41.76
CA PRO A 573 -5.50 -37.72 -42.61
C PRO A 573 -6.10 -38.36 -43.89
N LEU A 574 -5.45 -38.12 -45.04
CA LEU A 574 -5.87 -38.67 -46.31
C LEU A 574 -6.00 -40.20 -46.26
N GLY A 575 -7.16 -40.73 -46.73
CA GLY A 575 -7.48 -42.17 -46.78
C GLY A 575 -7.80 -42.81 -45.40
N ARG A 576 -8.02 -42.01 -44.33
CA ARG A 576 -8.34 -42.53 -43.00
C ARG A 576 -9.55 -41.89 -42.35
N GLY A 577 -10.40 -41.22 -43.15
CA GLY A 577 -11.57 -40.52 -42.62
C GLY A 577 -11.30 -39.22 -41.89
N THR A 578 -12.34 -38.67 -41.26
CA THR A 578 -12.26 -37.44 -40.47
C THR A 578 -12.81 -37.69 -39.09
N THR A 579 -12.09 -37.17 -38.09
CA THR A 579 -12.53 -37.08 -36.69
C THR A 579 -12.64 -35.61 -36.27
N VAL A 580 -13.83 -35.21 -35.83
CA VAL A 580 -14.10 -33.88 -35.23
C VAL A 580 -14.41 -34.11 -33.77
N ARG A 581 -13.61 -33.52 -32.88
CA ARG A 581 -13.78 -33.62 -31.44
C ARG A 581 -13.87 -32.24 -30.80
N ALA A 582 -14.86 -32.06 -29.94
CA ALA A 582 -15.00 -30.86 -29.13
C ALA A 582 -15.10 -31.19 -27.64
N GLU A 583 -14.52 -30.32 -26.81
CA GLU A 583 -14.63 -30.37 -25.36
C GLU A 583 -15.21 -29.05 -24.86
N PHE A 584 -16.27 -29.12 -24.05
CA PHE A 584 -16.97 -27.96 -23.50
C PHE A 584 -16.90 -28.00 -21.97
N PRO A 585 -16.37 -26.95 -21.30
CA PRO A 585 -16.49 -26.85 -19.86
C PRO A 585 -17.96 -26.61 -19.48
N CYS A 586 -18.45 -27.37 -18.48
CA CYS A 586 -19.82 -27.31 -18.00
C CYS A 586 -19.80 -26.95 -16.49
N ALA A 587 -19.16 -25.80 -16.15
CA ALA A 587 -19.06 -25.33 -14.74
C ALA A 587 -20.31 -24.53 -14.34
#